data_8731a9c8cb534cfe242e67b739699404
#
_entry.id   8731a9c8cb534cfe242e67b739699404
#
_cell.length_a   1.000
_cell.length_b   1.000
_cell.length_c   1.000
_cell.angle_alpha   90.00
_cell.angle_beta   90.00
_cell.angle_gamma   90.00
#
_symmetry.space_group_name_H-M   'P 1'
#
loop_
_entity.id
_entity.type
_entity.pdbx_description
1 polymer ?
#
loop_
_entity_poly.entity_id
_entity_poly.type
_entity_poly.pdbx_seq_one_letter_code
_entity_poly.pdbx_strand_id
1 'polypeptide(L)'
;MKKRFAITVLALALTAGSAMTSFAAGFTGTGKGVKYQWGDGAYCTNNWVQYKNHWFYFGDDQLMRTGWIQKDGTWYYAADTGELQGGIMKINGNVYYFDTSTCKMVMGNYSYNGGTHEFTENGTTDGGPYV
;
A
#
# COMPACT_ATOMS: atom_id res chain seq x y z
N MET A 1 -7.01 -6.53 11.67
CA MET A 1 -6.08 -5.40 11.56
C MET A 1 -6.83 -4.17 11.13
N LYS A 2 -6.69 -3.09 11.86
CA LYS A 2 -7.39 -1.85 11.54
C LYS A 2 -6.58 -1.06 10.51
N LYS A 3 -7.18 -0.80 9.35
CA LYS A 3 -6.63 0.13 8.37
C LYS A 3 -7.00 1.56 8.79
N ARG A 4 -6.00 2.44 8.82
CA ARG A 4 -6.23 3.87 9.08
C ARG A 4 -6.28 4.61 7.75
N PHE A 5 -7.20 5.55 7.63
CA PHE A 5 -7.32 6.39 6.45
C PHE A 5 -6.56 7.69 6.66
N ALA A 6 -5.75 8.06 5.67
CA ALA A 6 -5.13 9.36 5.64
C ALA A 6 -6.17 10.39 5.24
N ILE A 7 -6.76 11.03 6.22
CA ILE A 7 -7.60 12.18 5.97
C ILE A 7 -6.66 13.37 5.84
N THR A 8 -6.65 14.00 4.67
CA THR A 8 -5.97 15.28 4.51
C THR A 8 -6.77 16.32 5.29
N VAL A 9 -6.57 16.38 6.57
CA VAL A 9 -7.03 17.50 7.35
C VAL A 9 -6.06 18.64 7.09
N LEU A 10 -6.52 19.64 6.35
CA LEU A 10 -5.86 20.92 6.38
C LEU A 10 -6.02 21.43 7.82
N ALA A 11 -5.02 21.13 8.65
CA ALA A 11 -5.00 21.61 10.00
C ALA A 11 -4.80 23.12 9.95
N LEU A 12 -5.88 23.85 9.97
CA LEU A 12 -5.86 25.23 10.38
C LEU A 12 -5.41 25.27 11.83
N ALA A 13 -4.15 25.59 12.04
CA ALA A 13 -3.63 25.89 13.33
C ALA A 13 -4.39 27.11 13.88
N LEU A 14 -5.30 26.88 14.77
CA LEU A 14 -5.96 27.90 15.56
C LEU A 14 -5.73 27.55 17.00
N THR A 15 -4.93 28.23 17.60
CA THR A 15 -4.84 29.48 18.34
C THR A 15 -4.66 29.25 19.81
N ALA A 16 -3.83 30.10 20.34
CA ALA A 16 -3.95 30.70 21.67
C ALA A 16 -4.50 29.82 22.79
N GLY A 17 -3.63 29.24 23.56
CA GLY A 17 -3.90 28.98 24.97
C GLY A 17 -3.90 27.54 25.43
N SER A 18 -3.79 26.57 24.61
CA SER A 18 -3.41 25.22 24.98
C SER A 18 -2.50 24.64 23.92
N ALA A 19 -1.31 24.22 24.33
CA ALA A 19 -0.30 23.65 23.44
C ALA A 19 -0.74 22.28 22.93
N MET A 20 -1.73 22.25 22.09
CA MET A 20 -1.95 21.16 21.17
C MET A 20 -1.20 21.50 19.90
N THR A 21 0.04 21.07 19.81
CA THR A 21 0.77 21.05 18.55
C THR A 21 0.02 20.11 17.62
N SER A 22 -0.82 20.65 16.74
CA SER A 22 -1.35 19.86 15.64
C SER A 22 -0.27 19.76 14.57
N PHE A 23 0.16 18.58 14.28
CA PHE A 23 1.06 18.31 13.16
C PHE A 23 0.23 18.18 11.90
N ALA A 24 0.74 18.70 10.78
CA ALA A 24 0.14 18.43 9.49
C ALA A 24 0.31 16.92 9.18
N ALA A 25 -0.80 16.22 9.03
CA ALA A 25 -0.75 14.82 8.59
C ALA A 25 -0.19 14.74 7.18
N GLY A 26 0.65 13.75 6.92
CA GLY A 26 1.17 13.54 5.57
C GLY A 26 2.50 12.80 5.51
N PHE A 27 2.95 12.66 4.28
CA PHE A 27 4.23 12.05 4.00
C PHE A 27 5.38 13.00 4.35
N THR A 28 6.42 12.44 4.95
CA THR A 28 7.64 13.16 5.33
C THR A 28 8.86 12.38 4.83
N GLY A 29 9.97 13.06 4.57
CA GLY A 29 11.19 12.43 4.09
C GLY A 29 11.19 12.21 2.58
N THR A 30 12.24 11.57 2.09
CA THR A 30 12.47 11.30 0.67
C THR A 30 13.12 9.94 0.47
N GLY A 31 12.98 9.39 -0.73
CA GLY A 31 13.60 8.12 -1.11
C GLY A 31 13.20 6.99 -0.18
N LYS A 32 14.18 6.27 0.36
CA LYS A 32 13.94 5.15 1.28
C LYS A 32 13.62 5.58 2.71
N GLY A 33 13.65 6.87 3.00
CA GLY A 33 13.39 7.44 4.31
C GLY A 33 11.98 8.02 4.48
N VAL A 34 11.03 7.65 3.62
CA VAL A 34 9.66 8.18 3.67
C VAL A 34 8.90 7.58 4.85
N LYS A 35 8.27 8.45 5.62
CA LYS A 35 7.35 8.12 6.71
C LYS A 35 6.01 8.81 6.50
N TYR A 36 4.98 8.36 7.19
CA TYR A 36 3.70 9.06 7.25
C TYR A 36 3.40 9.49 8.67
N GLN A 37 3.19 10.77 8.86
CA GLN A 37 2.86 11.36 10.16
C GLN A 37 1.35 11.62 10.24
N TRP A 38 0.74 11.15 11.33
CA TRP A 38 -0.66 11.44 11.64
C TRP A 38 -0.80 12.84 12.25
N GLY A 39 -2.04 13.36 12.25
CA GLY A 39 -2.32 14.69 12.78
C GLY A 39 -2.04 14.88 14.28
N ASP A 40 -1.88 13.78 15.02
CA ASP A 40 -1.46 13.77 16.43
C ASP A 40 0.06 13.78 16.61
N GLY A 41 0.81 13.81 15.52
CA GLY A 41 2.28 13.79 15.52
C GLY A 41 2.89 12.41 15.52
N ALA A 42 2.12 11.34 15.73
CA ALA A 42 2.62 9.97 15.68
C ALA A 42 2.93 9.55 14.24
N TYR A 43 3.93 8.69 14.07
CA TYR A 43 4.21 8.09 12.77
C TYR A 43 3.47 6.78 12.57
N CYS A 44 3.08 6.50 11.33
CA CYS A 44 2.50 5.22 10.97
C CYS A 44 3.51 4.11 11.20
N THR A 45 3.14 3.15 12.03
CA THR A 45 4.01 2.05 12.43
C THR A 45 3.27 0.75 12.20
N ASN A 46 3.87 -0.14 11.40
CA ASN A 46 3.35 -1.48 11.12
C ASN A 46 1.86 -1.46 10.72
N ASN A 47 1.52 -0.55 9.81
CA ASN A 47 0.14 -0.28 9.44
C ASN A 47 0.02 0.26 8.01
N TRP A 48 -1.21 0.34 7.55
CA TRP A 48 -1.59 0.82 6.23
C TRP A 48 -2.04 2.26 6.28
N VAL A 49 -1.75 2.99 5.21
CA VAL A 49 -2.27 4.34 4.96
C VAL A 49 -2.97 4.34 3.61
N GLN A 50 -4.19 4.85 3.56
CA GLN A 50 -4.86 5.16 2.30
C GLN A 50 -4.75 6.66 2.04
N TYR A 51 -4.21 7.01 0.88
CA TYR A 51 -4.03 8.41 0.47
C TYR A 51 -4.27 8.54 -1.04
N LYS A 52 -5.16 9.43 -1.43
CA LYS A 52 -5.54 9.67 -2.85
C LYS A 52 -5.87 8.38 -3.60
N ASN A 53 -6.69 7.53 -3.00
CA ASN A 53 -7.12 6.23 -3.54
C ASN A 53 -6.00 5.18 -3.72
N HIS A 54 -4.83 5.41 -3.13
CA HIS A 54 -3.74 4.44 -3.12
C HIS A 54 -3.45 3.98 -1.70
N TRP A 55 -3.04 2.71 -1.57
CA TRP A 55 -2.62 2.13 -0.31
C TRP A 55 -1.10 2.13 -0.21
N PHE A 56 -0.61 2.40 1.00
CA PHE A 56 0.80 2.39 1.37
C PHE A 56 0.98 1.58 2.64
N TYR A 57 2.11 0.89 2.77
CA TYR A 57 2.45 0.15 3.98
C TYR A 57 3.72 0.70 4.61
N PHE A 58 3.67 0.86 5.92
CA PHE A 58 4.81 1.31 6.74
C PHE A 58 5.15 0.21 7.73
N GLY A 59 6.43 -0.14 7.82
CA GLY A 59 6.90 -1.20 8.70
C GLY A 59 7.01 -0.79 10.16
N ASP A 60 7.59 -1.69 10.95
CA ASP A 60 7.85 -1.46 12.37
C ASP A 60 8.91 -0.37 12.61
N ASP A 61 9.75 -0.10 11.64
CA ASP A 61 10.71 1.01 11.61
C ASP A 61 10.09 2.34 11.15
N GLN A 62 8.78 2.38 10.90
CA GLN A 62 8.02 3.54 10.41
C GLN A 62 8.32 3.92 8.95
N LEU A 63 9.12 3.13 8.25
CA LEU A 63 9.49 3.45 6.86
C LEU A 63 8.50 2.84 5.88
N MET A 64 8.21 3.62 4.83
CA MET A 64 7.38 3.16 3.71
C MET A 64 8.05 1.97 3.02
N ARG A 65 7.25 0.93 2.73
CA ARG A 65 7.71 -0.24 2.00
C ARG A 65 7.48 -0.07 0.51
N THR A 66 8.42 -0.58 -0.27
CA THR A 66 8.35 -0.69 -1.73
C THR A 66 8.71 -2.12 -2.15
N GLY A 67 8.33 -2.51 -3.36
CA GLY A 67 8.53 -3.87 -3.84
C GLY A 67 7.59 -4.87 -3.17
N TRP A 68 8.04 -6.09 -2.97
CA TRP A 68 7.25 -7.16 -2.36
C TRP A 68 7.02 -6.89 -0.87
N ILE A 69 5.76 -7.03 -0.45
CA ILE A 69 5.33 -6.86 0.93
C ILE A 69 4.52 -8.09 1.33
N GLN A 70 4.92 -8.76 2.40
CA GLN A 70 4.12 -9.81 3.01
C GLN A 70 3.55 -9.32 4.34
N LYS A 71 2.23 -9.41 4.47
CA LYS A 71 1.53 -9.02 5.70
C LYS A 71 0.43 -10.04 6.00
N ASP A 72 0.49 -10.63 7.19
CA ASP A 72 -0.47 -11.65 7.64
C ASP A 72 -0.66 -12.79 6.62
N GLY A 73 0.46 -13.25 6.04
CA GLY A 73 0.49 -14.33 5.05
C GLY A 73 0.05 -13.94 3.65
N THR A 74 -0.35 -12.70 3.41
CA THR A 74 -0.78 -12.20 2.11
C THR A 74 0.32 -11.36 1.48
N TRP A 75 0.57 -11.57 0.19
CA TRP A 75 1.54 -10.81 -0.59
C TRP A 75 0.88 -9.63 -1.30
N TYR A 76 1.63 -8.54 -1.33
CA TYR A 76 1.32 -7.31 -2.05
C TYR A 76 2.56 -6.85 -2.80
N TYR A 77 2.38 -5.99 -3.78
CA TYR A 77 3.50 -5.36 -4.47
C TYR A 77 3.28 -3.85 -4.54
N ALA A 78 4.29 -3.10 -4.10
CA ALA A 78 4.29 -1.64 -4.15
C ALA A 78 5.29 -1.15 -5.18
N ALA A 79 4.89 -0.13 -5.94
CA ALA A 79 5.80 0.60 -6.82
C ALA A 79 6.87 1.36 -6.02
N ASP A 80 7.86 1.91 -6.70
CA ASP A 80 8.91 2.72 -6.06
C ASP A 80 8.35 3.95 -5.34
N THR A 81 7.17 4.40 -5.71
CA THR A 81 6.43 5.46 -5.02
C THR A 81 5.75 5.00 -3.74
N GLY A 82 5.76 3.71 -3.44
CA GLY A 82 5.07 3.10 -2.31
C GLY A 82 3.62 2.70 -2.58
N GLU A 83 3.06 3.09 -3.71
CA GLU A 83 1.67 2.75 -4.05
C GLU A 83 1.51 1.26 -4.31
N LEU A 84 0.59 0.61 -3.57
CA LEU A 84 0.24 -0.78 -3.83
C LEU A 84 -0.38 -0.93 -5.21
N GLN A 85 0.06 -1.96 -5.92
CA GLN A 85 -0.38 -2.23 -7.27
C GLN A 85 -1.58 -3.18 -7.29
N GLY A 86 -2.50 -2.94 -8.22
CA GLY A 86 -3.61 -3.85 -8.55
C GLY A 86 -3.58 -4.19 -10.03
N GLY A 87 -4.19 -5.32 -10.38
CA GLY A 87 -4.24 -5.80 -11.76
C GLY A 87 -3.06 -6.71 -12.12
N ILE A 88 -2.87 -6.89 -13.42
CA ILE A 88 -1.79 -7.72 -13.97
C ILE A 88 -0.46 -6.97 -13.87
N MET A 89 0.56 -7.69 -13.36
CA MET A 89 1.92 -7.15 -13.28
C MET A 89 2.94 -8.20 -13.70
N LYS A 90 3.90 -7.78 -14.50
CA LYS A 90 5.08 -8.58 -14.81
C LYS A 90 6.24 -8.11 -13.96
N ILE A 91 6.72 -8.98 -13.08
CA ILE A 91 7.78 -8.69 -12.12
C ILE A 91 8.87 -9.75 -12.30
N ASN A 92 10.08 -9.30 -12.65
CA ASN A 92 11.23 -10.20 -12.89
C ASN A 92 10.91 -11.36 -13.85
N GLY A 93 10.14 -11.08 -14.90
CA GLY A 93 9.78 -12.08 -15.91
C GLY A 93 8.58 -12.96 -15.57
N ASN A 94 8.08 -12.91 -14.36
CA ASN A 94 6.88 -13.65 -13.93
C ASN A 94 5.66 -12.74 -13.94
N VAL A 95 4.51 -13.32 -14.24
CA VAL A 95 3.24 -12.59 -14.29
C VAL A 95 2.41 -12.92 -13.06
N TYR A 96 1.92 -11.88 -12.42
CA TYR A 96 1.10 -11.93 -11.22
C TYR A 96 -0.20 -11.16 -11.45
N TYR A 97 -1.22 -11.51 -10.70
CA TYR A 97 -2.42 -10.69 -10.59
C TYR A 97 -2.63 -10.28 -9.15
N PHE A 98 -2.84 -8.98 -8.96
CA PHE A 98 -3.22 -8.41 -7.67
C PHE A 98 -4.67 -7.93 -7.78
N ASP A 99 -5.51 -8.31 -6.83
CA ASP A 99 -6.91 -7.89 -6.81
C ASP A 99 -6.99 -6.36 -6.87
N THR A 100 -7.82 -5.84 -7.78
CA THR A 100 -7.90 -4.39 -8.01
C THR A 100 -8.54 -3.62 -6.87
N SER A 101 -9.31 -4.30 -6.01
CA SER A 101 -9.97 -3.69 -4.86
C SER A 101 -9.14 -3.78 -3.58
N THR A 102 -8.44 -4.89 -3.38
CA THR A 102 -7.71 -5.18 -2.14
C THR A 102 -6.21 -5.11 -2.28
N CYS A 103 -5.69 -5.11 -3.52
CA CYS A 103 -4.27 -5.23 -3.86
C CYS A 103 -3.63 -6.56 -3.41
N LYS A 104 -4.42 -7.53 -3.00
CA LYS A 104 -3.92 -8.85 -2.56
C LYS A 104 -3.49 -9.67 -3.76
N MET A 105 -2.34 -10.31 -3.68
CA MET A 105 -1.89 -11.26 -4.69
C MET A 105 -2.86 -12.44 -4.76
N VAL A 106 -3.25 -12.78 -5.97
CA VAL A 106 -4.18 -13.88 -6.26
C VAL A 106 -3.41 -15.18 -6.44
N MET A 107 -3.96 -16.25 -5.90
CA MET A 107 -3.49 -17.64 -6.08
C MET A 107 -4.68 -18.51 -6.48
N GLY A 108 -4.41 -19.64 -7.13
CA GLY A 108 -5.45 -20.54 -7.60
C GLY A 108 -6.20 -20.02 -8.84
N ASN A 109 -7.41 -20.49 -9.02
CA ASN A 109 -8.23 -20.10 -10.17
C ASN A 109 -8.86 -18.73 -9.95
N TYR A 110 -8.61 -17.83 -10.88
CA TYR A 110 -9.13 -16.47 -10.83
C TYR A 110 -9.71 -16.05 -12.18
N SER A 111 -10.90 -15.51 -12.15
CA SER A 111 -11.56 -15.01 -13.37
C SER A 111 -11.13 -13.58 -13.65
N TYR A 112 -10.54 -13.39 -14.80
CA TYR A 112 -10.08 -12.09 -15.27
C TYR A 112 -10.37 -11.94 -16.76
N ASN A 113 -10.92 -10.82 -17.13
CA ASN A 113 -11.15 -10.44 -18.53
C ASN A 113 -11.92 -11.49 -19.34
N GLY A 114 -12.94 -12.11 -18.72
CA GLY A 114 -13.80 -13.11 -19.37
C GLY A 114 -13.24 -14.52 -19.43
N GLY A 115 -12.08 -14.78 -18.85
CA GLY A 115 -11.47 -16.10 -18.77
C GLY A 115 -11.07 -16.47 -17.34
N THR A 116 -10.95 -17.76 -17.07
CA THR A 116 -10.40 -18.26 -15.82
C THR A 116 -8.93 -18.62 -16.01
N HIS A 117 -8.08 -18.11 -15.17
CA HIS A 117 -6.64 -18.33 -15.21
C HIS A 117 -6.17 -18.97 -13.90
N GLU A 118 -5.23 -19.87 -14.00
CA GLU A 118 -4.64 -20.54 -12.85
C GLU A 118 -3.36 -19.81 -12.42
N PHE A 119 -3.31 -19.42 -11.16
CA PHE A 119 -2.11 -18.86 -10.53
C PHE A 119 -1.55 -19.87 -9.53
N THR A 120 -0.25 -20.09 -9.59
CA THR A 120 0.45 -21.02 -8.69
C THR A 120 0.41 -20.53 -7.25
N GLU A 121 0.89 -21.35 -6.32
CA GLU A 121 1.07 -20.98 -4.91
C GLU A 121 1.98 -19.76 -4.74
N ASN A 122 2.87 -19.52 -5.70
CA ASN A 122 3.73 -18.34 -5.74
C ASN A 122 3.09 -17.14 -6.42
N GLY A 123 1.82 -17.25 -6.83
CA GLY A 123 1.08 -16.20 -7.49
C GLY A 123 1.44 -16.01 -8.97
N THR A 124 2.23 -16.89 -9.56
CA THR A 124 2.64 -16.75 -10.97
C THR A 124 1.68 -17.47 -11.92
N THR A 125 1.54 -16.95 -13.11
CA THR A 125 0.82 -17.59 -14.20
C THR A 125 1.69 -17.61 -15.48
N ASP A 126 1.21 -18.30 -16.51
CA ASP A 126 1.92 -18.48 -17.79
C ASP A 126 2.09 -17.21 -18.62
N GLY A 127 1.54 -16.10 -18.15
CA GLY A 127 1.64 -14.84 -18.86
C GLY A 127 0.68 -14.71 -20.05
N GLY A 128 -0.35 -15.54 -20.13
CA GLY A 128 -1.33 -15.60 -21.21
C GLY A 128 -1.79 -14.27 -21.79
N PRO A 129 -2.90 -14.24 -22.56
CA PRO A 129 -3.27 -13.07 -23.39
C PRO A 129 -3.67 -11.81 -22.60
N TYR A 130 -3.58 -11.84 -21.30
CA TYR A 130 -3.94 -10.74 -20.41
C TYR A 130 -2.76 -9.84 -20.01
N VAL A 131 -1.62 -10.06 -20.59
CA VAL A 131 -0.41 -9.23 -20.38
C VAL A 131 -0.17 -8.31 -21.55
#